data_d03aede57823df7d53ba46a647b8f3b5
#
_entry.id   d03aede57823df7d53ba46a647b8f3b5
#
_cell.length_a   1.000
_cell.length_b   1.000
_cell.length_c   1.000
_cell.angle_alpha   90.00
_cell.angle_beta   90.00
_cell.angle_gamma   90.00
#
_symmetry.space_group_name_H-M   'P 1'
#
loop_
_entity.id
_entity.type
_entity.pdbx_description
1 polymer ?
#
loop_
_entity_poly.entity_id
_entity_poly.type
_entity_poly.pdbx_seq_one_letter_code
_entity_poly.pdbx_strand_id
1 'polypeptide(L)'
;MKTAGHAPAHPVTSPKGSEKLPSPAGGRGVGGEGRAPGFPGGSPGVQGAGLYGLLMGRAAGLPNDDLFARMLVSRTIGLGALPPGLGLGNAFPSLVKRHFPGFSLPGRLAADGLDAERRAERDDLLNLLLEHRAGRDLSEVWMAEIVTAACMANDHLWQDLGLWNRADLSRLMLDNFPALAARNVKDMKWKKFLYKQLCEREGVYVCRSPSCEVCADYAVCFGPEE
;
A
#
# COMPACT_ATOMS: atom_id res chain seq x y z
N MET A 1 -48.53 -0.49 53.86
CA MET A 1 -47.58 0.39 54.54
C MET A 1 -46.30 -0.36 54.79
N LYS A 2 -45.29 -0.17 54.00
CA LYS A 2 -43.88 -0.46 54.31
C LYS A 2 -43.02 0.45 53.37
N THR A 3 -42.27 1.27 54.05
CA THR A 3 -41.43 2.37 53.54
C THR A 3 -40.22 1.90 52.78
N ALA A 4 -39.97 2.51 51.64
CA ALA A 4 -38.77 2.34 50.83
C ALA A 4 -37.58 3.02 51.51
N GLY A 5 -36.50 2.27 51.74
CA GLY A 5 -35.22 2.75 52.19
C GLY A 5 -34.40 3.33 51.05
N HIS A 6 -34.02 4.57 51.21
CA HIS A 6 -33.11 5.29 50.31
C HIS A 6 -31.66 4.93 50.67
N ALA A 7 -30.88 4.39 49.70
CA ALA A 7 -29.44 4.18 49.87
C ALA A 7 -28.68 5.43 49.38
N PRO A 8 -27.62 5.86 50.07
CA PRO A 8 -26.86 7.06 49.68
C PRO A 8 -25.89 6.77 48.51
N ALA A 9 -25.79 7.73 47.58
CA ALA A 9 -24.87 7.75 46.48
C ALA A 9 -23.42 7.93 46.96
N HIS A 10 -22.53 7.07 46.53
CA HIS A 10 -21.08 7.22 46.69
C HIS A 10 -20.51 8.18 45.63
N PRO A 11 -19.58 9.08 46.02
CA PRO A 11 -18.94 9.97 45.06
C PRO A 11 -17.94 9.22 44.17
N VAL A 12 -18.10 9.40 42.87
CA VAL A 12 -17.16 8.91 41.87
C VAL A 12 -15.92 9.80 41.91
N THR A 13 -14.80 9.26 42.38
CA THR A 13 -13.49 9.90 42.30
C THR A 13 -12.94 9.71 40.90
N SER A 14 -12.73 10.81 40.20
CA SER A 14 -12.00 10.85 38.93
C SER A 14 -10.52 10.51 39.16
N PRO A 15 -9.91 9.61 38.38
CA PRO A 15 -8.48 9.47 38.38
C PRO A 15 -7.85 10.61 37.55
N LYS A 16 -7.15 11.50 38.25
CA LYS A 16 -6.12 12.36 37.66
C LYS A 16 -4.89 11.48 37.38
N GLY A 17 -4.49 11.40 36.13
CA GLY A 17 -3.26 10.74 35.73
C GLY A 17 -3.15 10.77 34.23
N SER A 18 -2.73 11.93 33.69
CA SER A 18 -2.28 12.02 32.27
C SER A 18 -0.90 11.36 32.17
N GLU A 19 -0.88 10.06 31.99
CA GLU A 19 0.33 9.38 31.56
C GLU A 19 0.55 9.68 30.09
N LYS A 20 1.57 10.47 29.83
CA LYS A 20 2.09 10.83 28.52
C LYS A 20 2.71 9.57 27.93
N LEU A 21 2.05 8.94 26.97
CA LEU A 21 2.66 7.90 26.13
C LEU A 21 3.93 8.45 25.50
N PRO A 22 5.05 7.72 25.55
CA PRO A 22 6.28 8.16 24.91
C PRO A 22 6.06 8.22 23.40
N SER A 23 6.42 9.35 22.81
CA SER A 23 6.58 9.47 21.36
C SER A 23 7.54 8.40 20.86
N PRO A 24 7.30 7.77 19.70
CA PRO A 24 8.28 6.87 19.11
C PRO A 24 9.58 7.64 18.95
N ALA A 25 10.65 7.08 19.54
CA ALA A 25 11.98 7.66 19.52
C ALA A 25 12.39 7.91 18.07
N GLY A 26 12.67 9.17 17.76
CA GLY A 26 13.32 9.56 16.52
C GLY A 26 14.65 8.80 16.42
N GLY A 27 14.69 7.79 15.56
CA GLY A 27 15.92 7.16 15.14
C GLY A 27 16.79 8.21 14.48
N ARG A 28 17.89 8.56 15.12
CA ARG A 28 18.94 9.37 14.51
C ARG A 28 19.47 8.59 13.31
N GLY A 29 19.24 9.15 12.13
CA GLY A 29 19.83 8.69 10.90
C GLY A 29 21.34 8.60 11.03
N VAL A 30 21.86 7.40 10.91
CA VAL A 30 23.25 7.21 10.48
C VAL A 30 23.20 7.41 8.97
N GLY A 31 23.83 8.48 8.51
CA GLY A 31 23.98 8.80 7.10
C GLY A 31 24.58 7.62 6.35
N GLY A 32 23.85 7.11 5.40
CA GLY A 32 24.28 6.22 4.34
C GLY A 32 23.71 6.80 3.06
N GLU A 33 24.51 7.59 2.38
CA GLU A 33 24.23 8.11 1.04
C GLU A 33 24.03 6.94 0.08
N GLY A 34 22.81 6.76 -0.32
CA GLY A 34 22.38 5.82 -1.32
C GLY A 34 21.00 6.23 -1.80
N ARG A 35 20.85 7.52 -2.14
CA ARG A 35 19.65 8.00 -2.84
C ARG A 35 19.57 7.25 -4.15
N ALA A 36 18.70 6.26 -4.22
CA ALA A 36 18.29 5.71 -5.50
C ALA A 36 17.88 6.88 -6.40
N PRO A 37 18.33 6.91 -7.68
CA PRO A 37 17.99 8.01 -8.56
C PRO A 37 16.48 8.09 -8.68
N GLY A 38 15.92 9.19 -8.11
CA GLY A 38 14.51 9.48 -8.21
C GLY A 38 14.09 9.55 -9.67
N PHE A 39 12.97 8.96 -10.02
CA PHE A 39 12.31 9.22 -11.27
C PHE A 39 11.81 10.67 -11.27
N PRO A 40 12.30 11.56 -12.13
CA PRO A 40 11.47 12.61 -12.67
C PRO A 40 10.55 11.93 -13.67
N GLY A 41 9.23 11.94 -13.47
CA GLY A 41 8.20 11.29 -14.29
C GLY A 41 8.58 11.02 -15.74
N GLY A 42 9.21 9.87 -16.00
CA GLY A 42 9.80 9.54 -17.28
C GLY A 42 9.88 8.02 -17.47
N SER A 43 9.59 7.58 -18.67
CA SER A 43 9.68 6.21 -19.15
C SER A 43 11.00 5.53 -18.74
N PRO A 44 11.00 4.20 -18.50
CA PRO A 44 12.23 3.44 -18.25
C PRO A 44 13.21 3.67 -19.40
N GLY A 45 14.48 3.93 -19.09
CA GLY A 45 15.52 4.12 -20.11
C GLY A 45 15.54 3.01 -21.16
N VAL A 46 16.39 3.12 -22.17
CA VAL A 46 16.44 2.22 -23.35
C VAL A 46 16.39 0.72 -22.98
N GLN A 47 17.03 0.31 -21.90
CA GLN A 47 17.00 -1.09 -21.43
C GLN A 47 15.62 -1.50 -20.90
N GLY A 48 14.95 -0.63 -20.15
CA GLY A 48 13.60 -0.89 -19.66
C GLY A 48 12.57 -0.93 -20.78
N ALA A 49 12.69 -0.05 -21.77
CA ALA A 49 11.81 -0.04 -22.94
C ALA A 49 11.89 -1.35 -23.74
N GLY A 50 13.09 -1.90 -23.91
CA GLY A 50 13.28 -3.18 -24.58
C GLY A 50 12.61 -4.34 -23.83
N LEU A 51 12.80 -4.44 -22.52
CA LEU A 51 12.16 -5.48 -21.69
C LEU A 51 10.64 -5.33 -21.68
N TYR A 52 10.13 -4.11 -21.59
CA TYR A 52 8.70 -3.84 -21.65
C TYR A 52 8.10 -4.33 -22.99
N GLY A 53 8.75 -3.99 -24.12
CA GLY A 53 8.32 -4.45 -25.44
C GLY A 53 8.31 -5.98 -25.56
N LEU A 54 9.31 -6.66 -24.96
CA LEU A 54 9.37 -8.13 -24.93
C LEU A 54 8.22 -8.74 -24.10
N LEU A 55 7.89 -8.16 -22.96
CA LEU A 55 6.77 -8.60 -22.11
C LEU A 55 5.44 -8.36 -22.84
N MET A 56 5.21 -7.15 -23.34
CA MET A 56 3.97 -6.83 -24.04
C MET A 56 3.79 -7.61 -25.33
N GLY A 57 4.87 -7.95 -26.03
CA GLY A 57 4.83 -8.86 -27.19
C GLY A 57 4.43 -10.31 -26.86
N ARG A 58 4.42 -10.68 -25.58
CA ARG A 58 3.97 -11.97 -25.04
C ARG A 58 2.73 -11.87 -24.15
N ALA A 59 2.19 -10.66 -24.00
CA ALA A 59 1.03 -10.43 -23.16
C ALA A 59 -0.16 -11.27 -23.65
N ALA A 60 -0.83 -11.91 -22.70
CA ALA A 60 -1.98 -12.79 -22.99
C ALA A 60 -3.27 -12.01 -23.32
N GLY A 61 -3.24 -10.68 -23.29
CA GLY A 61 -4.42 -9.81 -23.46
C GLY A 61 -5.32 -9.79 -22.24
N LEU A 62 -4.78 -10.10 -21.07
CA LEU A 62 -5.52 -10.15 -19.81
C LEU A 62 -5.50 -8.80 -19.09
N PRO A 63 -6.48 -8.55 -18.19
CA PRO A 63 -6.42 -7.42 -17.28
C PRO A 63 -5.10 -7.39 -16.52
N ASN A 64 -4.56 -6.19 -16.31
CA ASN A 64 -3.30 -5.94 -15.58
C ASN A 64 -1.99 -6.34 -16.31
N ASP A 65 -2.01 -6.90 -17.53
CA ASP A 65 -0.78 -7.22 -18.27
C ASP A 65 0.19 -6.04 -18.30
N ASP A 66 -0.28 -4.85 -18.69
CA ASP A 66 0.51 -3.63 -18.76
C ASP A 66 1.09 -3.22 -17.39
N LEU A 67 0.28 -3.27 -16.34
CA LEU A 67 0.71 -2.91 -14.98
C LEU A 67 1.77 -3.89 -14.46
N PHE A 68 1.57 -5.18 -14.64
CA PHE A 68 2.57 -6.18 -14.27
C PHE A 68 3.86 -6.03 -15.08
N ALA A 69 3.77 -5.75 -16.39
CA ALA A 69 4.94 -5.51 -17.20
C ALA A 69 5.76 -4.32 -16.68
N ARG A 70 5.12 -3.20 -16.32
CA ARG A 70 5.79 -2.03 -15.75
C ARG A 70 6.50 -2.35 -14.44
N MET A 71 5.82 -3.03 -13.51
CA MET A 71 6.40 -3.44 -12.23
C MET A 71 7.60 -4.39 -12.41
N LEU A 72 7.48 -5.35 -13.32
CA LEU A 72 8.56 -6.29 -13.64
C LEU A 72 9.78 -5.59 -14.26
N VAL A 73 9.54 -4.67 -15.17
CA VAL A 73 10.60 -3.84 -15.78
C VAL A 73 11.31 -3.03 -14.71
N SER A 74 10.56 -2.25 -13.95
CA SER A 74 11.11 -1.40 -12.89
C SER A 74 11.91 -2.20 -11.89
N ARG A 75 11.36 -3.33 -11.43
CA ARG A 75 12.08 -4.23 -10.53
C ARG A 75 13.38 -4.78 -11.11
N THR A 76 13.39 -5.09 -12.41
CA THR A 76 14.58 -5.64 -13.09
C THR A 76 15.70 -4.61 -13.22
N ILE A 77 15.36 -3.34 -13.40
CA ILE A 77 16.34 -2.24 -13.50
C ILE A 77 16.63 -1.57 -12.16
N GLY A 78 16.19 -2.16 -11.05
CA GLY A 78 16.49 -1.70 -9.69
C GLY A 78 15.63 -0.55 -9.20
N LEU A 79 14.43 -0.38 -9.76
CA LEU A 79 13.51 0.69 -9.39
C LEU A 79 12.29 0.14 -8.63
N GLY A 80 11.76 0.99 -7.74
CA GLY A 80 10.70 0.59 -6.81
C GLY A 80 11.24 -0.20 -5.62
N ALA A 81 10.34 -0.56 -4.72
CA ALA A 81 10.67 -1.25 -3.47
C ALA A 81 10.11 -2.67 -3.39
N LEU A 82 9.48 -3.15 -4.47
CA LEU A 82 8.92 -4.51 -4.49
C LEU A 82 10.02 -5.57 -4.30
N PRO A 83 9.79 -6.56 -3.45
CA PRO A 83 10.73 -7.66 -3.26
C PRO A 83 10.81 -8.55 -4.52
N PRO A 84 11.78 -9.47 -4.60
CA PRO A 84 11.84 -10.47 -5.67
C PRO A 84 10.51 -11.19 -5.84
N GLY A 85 10.10 -11.41 -7.10
CA GLY A 85 8.79 -12.01 -7.38
C GLY A 85 7.61 -11.12 -7.02
N LEU A 86 7.82 -9.79 -6.95
CA LEU A 86 6.80 -8.78 -6.63
C LEU A 86 6.11 -9.01 -5.26
N GLY A 87 6.73 -9.76 -4.36
CA GLY A 87 6.13 -10.12 -3.07
C GLY A 87 5.14 -11.28 -3.12
N LEU A 88 4.98 -11.96 -4.27
CA LEU A 88 4.01 -13.04 -4.46
C LEU A 88 4.53 -14.42 -4.03
N GLY A 89 5.80 -14.53 -3.61
CA GLY A 89 6.37 -15.82 -3.24
C GLY A 89 6.12 -16.90 -4.29
N ASN A 90 5.57 -18.03 -3.88
CA ASN A 90 5.32 -19.18 -4.76
C ASN A 90 4.24 -18.92 -5.84
N ALA A 91 3.45 -17.86 -5.75
CA ALA A 91 2.46 -17.52 -6.76
C ALA A 91 3.07 -16.77 -7.97
N PHE A 92 4.29 -16.22 -7.84
CA PHE A 92 4.95 -15.46 -8.90
C PHE A 92 5.10 -16.21 -10.23
N PRO A 93 5.56 -17.47 -10.27
CA PRO A 93 5.63 -18.23 -11.52
C PRO A 93 4.28 -18.37 -12.22
N SER A 94 3.20 -18.49 -11.45
CA SER A 94 1.83 -18.60 -11.99
C SER A 94 1.38 -17.29 -12.63
N LEU A 95 1.70 -16.14 -12.01
CA LEU A 95 1.47 -14.83 -12.62
C LEU A 95 2.19 -14.72 -13.96
N VAL A 96 3.51 -14.99 -13.97
CA VAL A 96 4.33 -14.87 -15.20
C VAL A 96 3.81 -15.80 -16.31
N LYS A 97 3.53 -17.06 -15.98
CA LYS A 97 2.99 -18.04 -16.96
C LYS A 97 1.64 -17.61 -17.52
N ARG A 98 0.77 -17.02 -16.71
CA ARG A 98 -0.58 -16.59 -17.12
C ARG A 98 -0.55 -15.34 -17.98
N HIS A 99 0.21 -14.32 -17.59
CA HIS A 99 0.20 -13.01 -18.21
C HIS A 99 1.22 -12.90 -19.37
N PHE A 100 2.34 -13.61 -19.27
CA PHE A 100 3.43 -13.56 -20.25
C PHE A 100 3.89 -14.97 -20.65
N PRO A 101 3.06 -15.75 -21.33
CA PRO A 101 3.38 -17.12 -21.71
C PRO A 101 4.68 -17.20 -22.51
N GLY A 102 5.53 -18.17 -22.16
CA GLY A 102 6.86 -18.34 -22.78
C GLY A 102 7.91 -17.34 -22.29
N PHE A 103 7.60 -16.47 -21.34
CA PHE A 103 8.57 -15.62 -20.67
C PHE A 103 9.06 -16.28 -19.38
N SER A 104 10.35 -16.20 -19.09
CA SER A 104 10.96 -16.69 -17.86
C SER A 104 11.87 -15.63 -17.29
N LEU A 105 11.63 -15.27 -16.03
CA LEU A 105 12.51 -14.37 -15.29
C LEU A 105 13.46 -15.18 -14.43
N PRO A 106 14.78 -14.97 -14.55
CA PRO A 106 15.73 -15.52 -13.59
C PRO A 106 15.52 -14.78 -12.24
N GLY A 107 15.26 -15.51 -11.18
CA GLY A 107 15.16 -14.89 -9.86
C GLY A 107 14.95 -15.90 -8.74
N ARG A 108 15.65 -15.70 -7.62
CA ARG A 108 15.36 -16.38 -6.37
C ARG A 108 14.17 -15.67 -5.71
N LEU A 109 13.17 -16.43 -5.32
CA LEU A 109 12.12 -15.95 -4.43
C LEU A 109 12.74 -15.74 -3.05
N ALA A 110 12.63 -14.53 -2.50
CA ALA A 110 13.04 -14.25 -1.13
C ALA A 110 11.87 -14.54 -0.20
N ALA A 111 12.18 -15.07 0.98
CA ALA A 111 11.21 -15.14 2.06
C ALA A 111 10.98 -13.74 2.63
N ASP A 112 9.75 -13.44 3.07
CA ASP A 112 9.42 -12.21 3.76
C ASP A 112 10.16 -12.16 5.10
N GLY A 113 11.04 -11.16 5.27
CA GLY A 113 11.77 -10.89 6.50
C GLY A 113 10.97 -10.05 7.51
N LEU A 114 9.63 -10.04 7.42
CA LEU A 114 8.78 -9.23 8.28
C LEU A 114 8.69 -9.81 9.70
N ASP A 115 8.73 -8.93 10.71
CA ASP A 115 8.38 -9.28 12.08
C ASP A 115 6.87 -9.55 12.25
N ALA A 116 6.46 -9.98 13.44
CA ALA A 116 5.06 -10.37 13.67
C ALA A 116 4.07 -9.21 13.54
N GLU A 117 4.45 -8.00 13.96
CA GLU A 117 3.61 -6.80 13.91
C GLU A 117 3.39 -6.37 12.46
N ARG A 118 4.45 -6.31 11.68
CA ARG A 118 4.35 -5.96 10.25
C ARG A 118 3.64 -7.03 9.42
N ARG A 119 3.66 -8.28 9.87
CA ARG A 119 2.83 -9.32 9.24
C ARG A 119 1.35 -9.09 9.49
N ALA A 120 0.93 -8.76 10.71
CA ALA A 120 -0.45 -8.43 11.02
C ALA A 120 -0.95 -7.22 10.21
N GLU A 121 -0.16 -6.15 10.16
CA GLU A 121 -0.43 -4.96 9.34
C GLU A 121 -0.60 -5.32 7.85
N ARG A 122 0.28 -6.17 7.34
CA ARG A 122 0.22 -6.67 5.96
C ARG A 122 -1.07 -7.45 5.70
N ASP A 123 -1.45 -8.32 6.62
CA ASP A 123 -2.64 -9.17 6.48
C ASP A 123 -3.92 -8.34 6.53
N ASP A 124 -3.98 -7.29 7.34
CA ASP A 124 -5.12 -6.36 7.41
C ASP A 124 -5.28 -5.56 6.11
N LEU A 125 -4.17 -5.05 5.55
CA LEU A 125 -4.17 -4.38 4.25
C LEU A 125 -4.60 -5.31 3.12
N LEU A 126 -4.10 -6.54 3.12
CA LEU A 126 -4.46 -7.55 2.14
C LEU A 126 -5.96 -7.86 2.19
N ASN A 127 -6.49 -8.09 3.39
CA ASN A 127 -7.91 -8.35 3.59
C ASN A 127 -8.77 -7.17 3.12
N LEU A 128 -8.37 -5.93 3.45
CA LEU A 128 -9.07 -4.72 2.97
C LEU A 128 -9.15 -4.70 1.44
N LEU A 129 -8.04 -4.95 0.75
CA LEU A 129 -8.01 -4.95 -0.71
C LEU A 129 -8.83 -6.09 -1.31
N LEU A 130 -8.70 -7.31 -0.77
CA LEU A 130 -9.44 -8.48 -1.24
C LEU A 130 -10.96 -8.32 -1.10
N GLU A 131 -11.43 -7.71 -0.02
CA GLU A 131 -12.85 -7.41 0.20
C GLU A 131 -13.42 -6.43 -0.83
N HIS A 132 -12.58 -5.53 -1.38
CA HIS A 132 -13.01 -4.48 -2.30
C HIS A 132 -12.56 -4.71 -3.75
N ARG A 133 -12.07 -5.90 -4.07
CA ARG A 133 -11.70 -6.26 -5.44
C ARG A 133 -12.90 -6.22 -6.38
N ALA A 134 -12.66 -5.95 -7.65
CA ALA A 134 -13.72 -5.91 -8.66
C ALA A 134 -14.37 -7.27 -8.92
N GLY A 135 -13.67 -8.38 -8.65
CA GLY A 135 -14.17 -9.75 -8.79
C GLY A 135 -14.27 -10.22 -10.25
N ARG A 136 -13.50 -9.62 -11.15
CA ARG A 136 -13.54 -9.90 -12.59
C ARG A 136 -12.46 -10.87 -13.06
N ASP A 137 -11.30 -10.84 -12.43
CA ASP A 137 -10.14 -11.66 -12.84
C ASP A 137 -9.27 -12.06 -11.64
N LEU A 138 -8.60 -13.22 -11.75
CA LEU A 138 -7.67 -13.72 -10.74
C LEU A 138 -6.50 -12.75 -10.48
N SER A 139 -6.10 -11.97 -11.48
CA SER A 139 -5.01 -11.00 -11.35
C SER A 139 -5.25 -9.96 -10.28
N GLU A 140 -6.51 -9.70 -9.89
CA GLU A 140 -6.86 -8.80 -8.80
C GLU A 140 -6.37 -9.31 -7.43
N VAL A 141 -6.32 -10.63 -7.23
CA VAL A 141 -5.76 -11.23 -6.00
C VAL A 141 -4.26 -11.00 -5.93
N TRP A 142 -3.55 -11.25 -7.02
CA TRP A 142 -2.12 -10.95 -7.09
C TRP A 142 -1.83 -9.46 -6.96
N MET A 143 -2.68 -8.62 -7.56
CA MET A 143 -2.55 -7.18 -7.43
C MET A 143 -2.73 -6.72 -5.98
N ALA A 144 -3.66 -7.32 -5.22
CA ALA A 144 -3.83 -7.04 -3.79
C ALA A 144 -2.57 -7.37 -2.99
N GLU A 145 -1.97 -8.54 -3.22
CA GLU A 145 -0.72 -8.94 -2.58
C GLU A 145 0.45 -7.99 -2.93
N ILE A 146 0.58 -7.61 -4.21
CA ILE A 146 1.63 -6.70 -4.68
C ILE A 146 1.47 -5.30 -4.07
N VAL A 147 0.26 -4.74 -4.08
CA VAL A 147 -0.03 -3.43 -3.47
C VAL A 147 0.27 -3.45 -1.98
N THR A 148 -0.13 -4.52 -1.29
CA THR A 148 0.16 -4.72 0.13
C THR A 148 1.68 -4.76 0.38
N ALA A 149 2.44 -5.53 -0.42
CA ALA A 149 3.89 -5.59 -0.29
C ALA A 149 4.54 -4.20 -0.49
N ALA A 150 4.07 -3.40 -1.44
CA ALA A 150 4.56 -2.05 -1.67
C ALA A 150 4.21 -1.08 -0.52
N CYS A 151 3.06 -1.28 0.15
CA CYS A 151 2.71 -0.48 1.32
C CYS A 151 3.69 -0.63 2.47
N MET A 152 4.41 -1.75 2.55
CA MET A 152 5.44 -1.98 3.59
C MET A 152 6.72 -1.18 3.37
N ALA A 153 6.88 -0.48 2.26
CA ALA A 153 8.06 0.36 1.96
C ALA A 153 7.83 1.83 2.35
N ASN A 154 8.78 2.73 2.05
CA ASN A 154 8.82 4.05 2.68
C ASN A 154 8.47 5.22 1.76
N ASP A 155 8.41 5.00 0.43
CA ASP A 155 8.14 6.05 -0.55
C ASP A 155 6.64 6.13 -0.90
N HIS A 156 6.29 6.94 -1.90
CA HIS A 156 4.92 6.97 -2.41
C HIS A 156 4.55 5.63 -3.05
N LEU A 157 3.30 5.21 -2.90
CA LEU A 157 2.86 3.87 -3.34
C LEU A 157 3.17 3.59 -4.81
N TRP A 158 3.01 4.57 -5.71
CA TRP A 158 3.33 4.39 -7.12
C TRP A 158 4.83 4.17 -7.37
N GLN A 159 5.70 4.83 -6.58
CA GLN A 159 7.15 4.66 -6.63
C GLN A 159 7.54 3.28 -6.12
N ASP A 160 7.02 2.88 -4.96
CA ASP A 160 7.31 1.58 -4.36
C ASP A 160 6.83 0.41 -5.23
N LEU A 161 5.70 0.56 -5.91
CA LEU A 161 5.22 -0.38 -6.93
C LEU A 161 6.10 -0.41 -8.19
N GLY A 162 6.97 0.58 -8.40
CA GLY A 162 7.71 0.73 -9.64
C GLY A 162 6.82 1.10 -10.82
N LEU A 163 5.71 1.77 -10.58
CA LEU A 163 4.88 2.36 -11.64
C LEU A 163 5.56 3.61 -12.19
N TRP A 164 5.24 3.99 -13.43
CA TRP A 164 5.97 5.05 -14.09
C TRP A 164 5.45 6.45 -13.79
N ASN A 165 4.24 6.53 -13.26
CA ASN A 165 3.63 7.78 -12.81
C ASN A 165 2.44 7.49 -11.86
N ARG A 166 1.96 8.55 -11.20
CA ARG A 166 0.83 8.47 -10.28
C ARG A 166 -0.50 8.09 -10.97
N ALA A 167 -0.67 8.46 -12.24
CA ALA A 167 -1.88 8.11 -12.99
C ALA A 167 -2.00 6.59 -13.22
N ASP A 168 -0.87 5.88 -13.37
CA ASP A 168 -0.86 4.42 -13.42
C ASP A 168 -1.39 3.80 -12.13
N LEU A 169 -1.04 4.37 -10.96
CA LEU A 169 -1.58 3.92 -9.69
C LEU A 169 -3.08 4.18 -9.57
N SER A 170 -3.55 5.36 -9.98
CA SER A 170 -4.98 5.67 -9.97
C SER A 170 -5.77 4.71 -10.86
N ARG A 171 -5.25 4.39 -12.05
CA ARG A 171 -5.82 3.38 -12.94
C ARG A 171 -5.84 1.99 -12.28
N LEU A 172 -4.72 1.57 -11.68
CA LEU A 172 -4.61 0.30 -10.95
C LEU A 172 -5.72 0.18 -9.90
N MET A 173 -5.90 1.22 -9.08
CA MET A 173 -6.88 1.21 -8.00
C MET A 173 -8.32 1.20 -8.54
N LEU A 174 -8.62 1.96 -9.59
CA LEU A 174 -9.93 1.98 -10.23
C LEU A 174 -10.28 0.64 -10.89
N ASP A 175 -9.31 0.02 -11.55
CA ASP A 175 -9.53 -1.22 -12.28
C ASP A 175 -9.68 -2.43 -11.35
N ASN A 176 -8.89 -2.50 -10.28
CA ASN A 176 -8.84 -3.68 -9.40
C ASN A 176 -9.69 -3.54 -8.14
N PHE A 177 -9.83 -2.31 -7.59
CA PHE A 177 -10.51 -2.04 -6.31
C PHE A 177 -11.49 -0.87 -6.42
N PRO A 178 -12.45 -0.89 -7.37
CA PRO A 178 -13.28 0.26 -7.71
C PRO A 178 -14.11 0.79 -6.54
N ALA A 179 -14.66 -0.09 -5.70
CA ALA A 179 -15.44 0.32 -4.54
C ALA A 179 -14.59 1.04 -3.48
N LEU A 180 -13.33 0.66 -3.34
CA LEU A 180 -12.37 1.32 -2.45
C LEU A 180 -11.89 2.65 -3.07
N ALA A 181 -11.58 2.64 -4.36
CA ALA A 181 -11.15 3.85 -5.07
C ALA A 181 -12.21 4.96 -5.04
N ALA A 182 -13.48 4.60 -5.16
CA ALA A 182 -14.60 5.55 -5.09
C ALA A 182 -14.70 6.29 -3.73
N ARG A 183 -14.12 5.76 -2.66
CA ARG A 183 -14.08 6.42 -1.36
C ARG A 183 -13.00 7.50 -1.25
N ASN A 184 -11.99 7.47 -2.12
CA ASN A 184 -10.90 8.46 -2.12
C ASN A 184 -11.27 9.74 -2.90
N VAL A 185 -12.43 10.29 -2.61
CA VAL A 185 -13.03 11.44 -3.32
C VAL A 185 -12.21 12.74 -3.24
N LYS A 186 -11.35 12.87 -2.23
CA LYS A 186 -10.48 14.04 -2.02
C LYS A 186 -9.06 13.82 -2.56
N ASP A 187 -8.83 12.74 -3.29
CA ASP A 187 -7.53 12.36 -3.85
C ASP A 187 -6.39 12.35 -2.81
N MET A 188 -6.69 11.78 -1.63
CA MET A 188 -5.68 11.56 -0.60
C MET A 188 -4.57 10.64 -1.14
N LYS A 189 -3.33 10.84 -0.74
CA LYS A 189 -2.20 9.95 -1.05
C LYS A 189 -2.56 8.51 -0.68
N TRP A 190 -2.39 7.60 -1.62
CA TRP A 190 -2.96 6.24 -1.55
C TRP A 190 -2.54 5.46 -0.30
N LYS A 191 -1.27 5.48 0.13
CA LYS A 191 -0.89 4.82 1.39
C LYS A 191 -1.65 5.40 2.58
N LYS A 192 -1.69 6.73 2.71
CA LYS A 192 -2.43 7.41 3.78
C LYS A 192 -3.92 7.05 3.76
N PHE A 193 -4.51 6.98 2.56
CA PHE A 193 -5.91 6.60 2.40
C PHE A 193 -6.17 5.15 2.84
N LEU A 194 -5.34 4.18 2.42
CA LEU A 194 -5.49 2.77 2.79
C LEU A 194 -5.40 2.57 4.31
N TYR A 195 -4.40 3.16 4.96
CA TYR A 195 -4.27 3.10 6.41
C TYR A 195 -5.43 3.79 7.13
N LYS A 196 -5.94 4.90 6.58
CA LYS A 196 -7.14 5.54 7.11
C LYS A 196 -8.35 4.60 7.06
N GLN A 197 -8.54 3.86 5.96
CA GLN A 197 -9.64 2.90 5.84
C GLN A 197 -9.53 1.77 6.88
N LEU A 198 -8.32 1.27 7.18
CA LEU A 198 -8.12 0.30 8.26
C LEU A 198 -8.50 0.88 9.62
N CYS A 199 -8.03 2.07 9.95
CA CYS A 199 -8.35 2.72 11.22
C CYS A 199 -9.85 3.00 11.38
N GLU A 200 -10.53 3.39 10.32
CA GLU A 200 -11.99 3.60 10.32
C GLU A 200 -12.74 2.28 10.56
N ARG A 201 -12.25 1.18 10.02
CA ARG A 201 -12.82 -0.16 10.21
C ARG A 201 -12.69 -0.67 11.65
N GLU A 202 -11.56 -0.40 12.29
CA GLU A 202 -11.28 -0.81 13.67
C GLU A 202 -11.88 0.12 14.71
N GLY A 203 -12.53 1.21 14.30
CA GLY A 203 -13.08 2.21 15.20
C GLY A 203 -12.02 3.05 15.91
N VAL A 204 -10.77 2.96 15.44
CA VAL A 204 -9.64 3.74 15.98
C VAL A 204 -9.50 5.02 15.16
N TYR A 205 -9.85 6.15 15.78
CA TYR A 205 -9.68 7.46 15.14
C TYR A 205 -8.22 7.91 15.26
N VAL A 206 -7.42 7.65 14.25
CA VAL A 206 -5.98 8.02 14.24
C VAL A 206 -5.78 9.49 13.84
N CYS A 207 -6.75 10.10 13.16
CA CYS A 207 -6.64 11.49 12.77
C CYS A 207 -7.20 12.41 13.86
N ARG A 208 -6.34 13.23 14.46
CA ARG A 208 -6.71 14.20 15.52
C ARG A 208 -7.42 15.44 14.99
N SER A 209 -7.46 15.65 13.68
CA SER A 209 -8.13 16.80 13.10
C SER A 209 -9.63 16.56 12.92
N PRO A 210 -10.50 17.47 13.36
CA PRO A 210 -11.95 17.35 13.20
C PRO A 210 -12.38 17.38 11.72
N SER A 211 -11.60 18.02 10.85
CA SER A 211 -11.77 17.95 9.42
C SER A 211 -10.42 18.11 8.70
N CYS A 212 -10.31 17.56 7.48
CA CYS A 212 -9.10 17.74 6.67
C CYS A 212 -8.86 19.21 6.29
N GLU A 213 -9.90 20.04 6.21
CA GLU A 213 -9.83 21.43 5.73
C GLU A 213 -9.09 22.35 6.70
N VAL A 214 -9.12 22.03 8.00
CA VAL A 214 -8.44 22.82 9.05
C VAL A 214 -7.20 22.11 9.60
N CYS A 215 -6.75 21.04 8.95
CA CYS A 215 -5.63 20.23 9.40
C CYS A 215 -4.29 20.88 9.02
N ALA A 216 -3.40 21.11 10.01
CA ALA A 216 -2.05 21.60 9.76
C ALA A 216 -1.24 20.65 8.87
N ASP A 217 -1.54 19.35 8.91
CA ASP A 217 -0.86 18.31 8.11
C ASP A 217 -1.55 18.04 6.76
N TYR A 218 -2.44 18.93 6.30
CA TYR A 218 -3.18 18.74 5.05
C TYR A 218 -2.25 18.44 3.86
N ALA A 219 -1.17 19.18 3.72
CA ALA A 219 -0.20 18.99 2.64
C ALA A 219 0.50 17.62 2.70
N VAL A 220 0.65 17.04 3.88
CA VAL A 220 1.22 15.69 4.05
C VAL A 220 0.29 14.62 3.47
N CYS A 221 -1.01 14.82 3.55
CA CYS A 221 -2.02 13.88 3.07
C CYS A 221 -2.43 14.10 1.61
N PHE A 222 -2.46 15.36 1.16
CA PHE A 222 -3.06 15.79 -0.11
C PHE A 222 -2.12 16.62 -1.00
N GLY A 223 -0.94 17.01 -0.50
CA GLY A 223 0.05 17.74 -1.30
C GLY A 223 0.59 16.91 -2.46
N PRO A 224 1.31 17.54 -3.40
CA PRO A 224 1.90 16.85 -4.53
C PRO A 224 2.81 15.71 -4.09
N GLU A 225 2.86 14.67 -4.89
CA GLU A 225 3.80 13.55 -4.73
C GLU A 225 4.95 13.79 -5.72
N GLU A 226 6.06 14.39 -5.23
CA GLU A 226 7.26 14.66 -6.02
C GLU A 226 8.17 13.42 -6.10
#